data_887ba277812c27711efce52b1a396608
#
_entry.id   887ba277812c27711efce52b1a396608
#
_cell.length_a   1.000
_cell.length_b   1.000
_cell.length_c   1.000
_cell.angle_alpha   90.00
_cell.angle_beta   90.00
_cell.angle_gamma   90.00
#
_symmetry.space_group_name_H-M   'P 1'
#
loop_
_entity.id
_entity.type
_entity.pdbx_description
1 polymer ?
#
loop_
_entity_poly.entity_id
_entity_poly.type
_entity_poly.pdbx_seq_one_letter_code
_entity_poly.pdbx_strand_id
1 'polypeptide(L)'
;MMKNKFTLILFFFSTLLFSQNSVFWKVTKDGNEGYILGTYHFLGRNFLTENKIILEKLKNSNIALSENIDSAKVFINIRKENENLKKLNKLEFETIKKIVPSYVDVNKMSLRELIVIIDGKITTKFCLTEKEKTDTLKMDDYLKKYSIDNEIKLLGLEQTKQTFELINNNLYSGFVEDKLLNILKSKIIFLNSDKQNINCSIVSEYRTKKHLFNFSRESQEKMITLRNKNWIDKIDKTIQENKKAFIFVGLYHLDFKDGILELLKNKGYNIEEIQLN
;
A
#
# COMPACT_ATOMS: atom_id res chain seq x y z
N MET A 1 40.85 -60.54 4.46
CA MET A 1 39.57 -60.03 3.96
C MET A 1 39.17 -58.82 4.81
N MET A 2 39.50 -57.62 4.36
CA MET A 2 39.08 -56.35 5.02
C MET A 2 37.74 -55.93 4.44
N LYS A 3 36.70 -55.85 5.28
CA LYS A 3 35.38 -55.32 4.92
C LYS A 3 35.41 -53.80 5.08
N ASN A 4 35.47 -53.06 3.96
CA ASN A 4 35.26 -51.62 3.94
C ASN A 4 33.79 -51.31 4.30
N LYS A 5 33.56 -50.68 5.45
CA LYS A 5 32.28 -50.08 5.80
C LYS A 5 32.24 -48.69 5.20
N PHE A 6 31.49 -48.52 4.12
CA PHE A 6 31.17 -47.21 3.54
C PHE A 6 30.08 -46.56 4.44
N THR A 7 30.45 -45.59 5.24
CA THR A 7 29.52 -44.77 6.01
C THR A 7 28.96 -43.68 5.13
N LEU A 8 27.72 -43.85 4.66
CA LEU A 8 26.98 -42.84 3.87
C LEU A 8 26.52 -41.73 4.84
N ILE A 9 27.24 -40.59 4.83
CA ILE A 9 26.81 -39.41 5.54
C ILE A 9 25.74 -38.72 4.71
N LEU A 10 24.46 -38.94 5.06
CA LEU A 10 23.34 -38.16 4.51
C LEU A 10 23.39 -36.76 5.13
N PHE A 11 23.87 -35.80 4.33
CA PHE A 11 23.67 -34.37 4.62
C PHE A 11 22.18 -34.05 4.44
N PHE A 12 21.42 -34.06 5.52
CA PHE A 12 20.10 -33.44 5.54
C PHE A 12 20.30 -31.93 5.41
N PHE A 13 20.21 -31.42 4.18
CA PHE A 13 19.89 -30.02 3.95
C PHE A 13 18.45 -29.82 4.42
N SER A 14 18.29 -29.48 5.71
CA SER A 14 17.06 -28.90 6.19
C SER A 14 16.94 -27.52 5.53
N THR A 15 16.27 -27.46 4.39
CA THR A 15 15.71 -26.20 3.90
C THR A 15 14.69 -25.77 4.95
N LEU A 16 15.12 -24.93 5.87
CA LEU A 16 14.23 -24.18 6.73
C LEU A 16 13.38 -23.37 5.74
N LEU A 17 12.17 -23.84 5.48
CA LEU A 17 11.12 -23.05 4.86
C LEU A 17 10.79 -21.94 5.86
N PHE A 18 11.60 -20.88 5.86
CA PHE A 18 11.21 -19.66 6.52
C PHE A 18 9.95 -19.19 5.80
N SER A 19 8.82 -19.27 6.49
CA SER A 19 7.61 -18.61 6.04
C SER A 19 7.95 -17.14 5.85
N GLN A 20 7.94 -16.67 4.61
CA GLN A 20 8.24 -15.29 4.26
C GLN A 20 7.04 -14.45 4.66
N ASN A 21 7.15 -13.71 5.76
CA ASN A 21 6.01 -13.04 6.38
C ASN A 21 6.24 -11.55 6.66
N SER A 22 7.47 -11.03 6.50
CA SER A 22 7.74 -9.63 6.81
C SER A 22 7.11 -8.67 5.80
N VAL A 23 6.69 -7.52 6.27
CA VAL A 23 6.25 -6.43 5.39
C VAL A 23 7.42 -5.57 4.89
N PHE A 24 8.67 -5.89 5.30
CA PHE A 24 9.87 -5.12 4.97
C PHE A 24 10.99 -6.03 4.42
N TRP A 25 11.56 -5.63 3.28
CA TRP A 25 12.45 -6.47 2.48
C TRP A 25 13.70 -5.71 2.03
N LYS A 26 14.81 -6.44 1.89
CA LYS A 26 16.00 -5.98 1.20
C LYS A 26 16.10 -6.70 -0.15
N VAL A 27 16.45 -5.97 -1.19
CA VAL A 27 16.70 -6.52 -2.54
C VAL A 27 18.08 -6.09 -3.00
N THR A 28 18.86 -7.01 -3.58
CA THR A 28 20.24 -6.75 -4.01
C THR A 28 20.52 -7.30 -5.39
N LYS A 29 21.23 -6.52 -6.20
CA LYS A 29 21.71 -6.94 -7.52
C LYS A 29 22.94 -6.10 -7.92
N ASP A 30 23.99 -6.73 -8.42
CA ASP A 30 25.20 -6.08 -8.96
C ASP A 30 25.83 -5.04 -8.00
N GLY A 31 25.81 -5.34 -6.69
CA GLY A 31 26.32 -4.44 -5.64
C GLY A 31 25.41 -3.26 -5.27
N ASN A 32 24.26 -3.13 -5.91
CA ASN A 32 23.22 -2.15 -5.57
C ASN A 32 22.18 -2.78 -4.62
N GLU A 33 21.61 -1.96 -3.74
CA GLU A 33 20.61 -2.41 -2.78
C GLU A 33 19.34 -1.54 -2.80
N GLY A 34 18.20 -2.17 -2.62
CA GLY A 34 16.91 -1.52 -2.39
C GLY A 34 16.28 -2.03 -1.10
N TYR A 35 15.54 -1.17 -0.42
CA TYR A 35 14.70 -1.51 0.72
C TYR A 35 13.25 -1.32 0.31
N ILE A 36 12.41 -2.33 0.50
CA ILE A 36 11.01 -2.30 0.04
C ILE A 36 10.10 -2.51 1.24
N LEU A 37 9.26 -1.52 1.52
CA LEU A 37 8.25 -1.55 2.55
C LEU A 37 6.87 -1.70 1.92
N GLY A 38 6.16 -2.77 2.27
CA GLY A 38 4.73 -2.87 2.02
C GLY A 38 3.97 -2.03 3.04
N THR A 39 3.37 -0.93 2.65
CA THR A 39 2.66 -0.03 3.56
C THR A 39 1.23 -0.45 3.79
N TYR A 40 0.70 -0.06 4.94
CA TYR A 40 -0.73 -0.10 5.21
C TYR A 40 -1.23 1.34 5.47
N HIS A 41 -1.89 1.91 4.48
CA HIS A 41 -2.22 3.34 4.41
C HIS A 41 -2.94 3.94 5.62
N PHE A 42 -3.57 3.12 6.48
CA PHE A 42 -4.34 3.61 7.63
C PHE A 42 -3.55 3.70 8.92
N LEU A 43 -2.42 3.01 9.03
CA LEU A 43 -1.47 3.20 10.11
C LEU A 43 -0.62 4.46 9.83
N GLY A 44 0.06 4.97 10.85
CA GLY A 44 0.80 6.20 10.72
C GLY A 44 2.16 6.18 11.42
N ARG A 45 2.53 7.33 11.94
CA ARG A 45 3.81 7.56 12.61
C ARG A 45 4.10 6.56 13.72
N ASN A 46 3.09 6.21 14.54
CA ASN A 46 3.30 5.32 15.68
C ASN A 46 3.92 3.99 15.26
N PHE A 47 3.39 3.34 14.21
CA PHE A 47 3.96 2.10 13.69
C PHE A 47 5.41 2.26 13.24
N LEU A 48 5.72 3.34 12.52
CA LEU A 48 7.07 3.58 11.98
C LEU A 48 8.08 3.89 13.09
N THR A 49 7.69 4.62 14.14
CA THR A 49 8.58 4.95 15.27
C THR A 49 8.82 3.77 16.19
N GLU A 50 7.89 2.82 16.27
CA GLU A 50 8.08 1.53 16.95
C GLU A 50 9.04 0.61 16.17
N ASN A 51 9.11 0.76 14.84
CA ASN A 51 9.97 -0.02 13.95
C ASN A 51 11.08 0.85 13.35
N LYS A 52 11.96 1.36 14.20
CA LYS A 52 13.00 2.35 13.86
C LYS A 52 13.90 1.95 12.68
N ILE A 53 14.10 0.65 12.46
CA ILE A 53 14.92 0.14 11.33
C ILE A 53 14.37 0.63 9.98
N ILE A 54 13.05 0.80 9.83
CA ILE A 54 12.43 1.32 8.61
C ILE A 54 12.92 2.74 8.32
N LEU A 55 12.82 3.64 9.33
CA LEU A 55 13.24 5.03 9.17
C LEU A 55 14.77 5.16 9.04
N GLU A 56 15.52 4.28 9.68
CA GLU A 56 16.99 4.20 9.53
C GLU A 56 17.37 3.86 8.08
N LYS A 57 16.75 2.82 7.49
CA LYS A 57 17.02 2.44 6.10
C LYS A 57 16.57 3.51 5.11
N LEU A 58 15.43 4.15 5.36
CA LEU A 58 14.98 5.29 4.56
C LEU A 58 15.99 6.44 4.63
N LYS A 59 16.43 6.85 5.82
CA LYS A 59 17.39 7.94 6.02
C LYS A 59 18.73 7.70 5.32
N ASN A 60 19.18 6.44 5.28
CA ASN A 60 20.43 6.03 4.66
C ASN A 60 20.31 5.70 3.16
N SER A 61 19.16 5.96 2.54
CA SER A 61 18.93 5.80 1.11
C SER A 61 19.18 7.11 0.34
N ASN A 62 19.71 7.00 -0.86
CA ASN A 62 19.97 8.14 -1.74
C ASN A 62 18.70 8.68 -2.41
N ILE A 63 17.70 7.83 -2.52
CA ILE A 63 16.43 8.12 -3.18
C ILE A 63 15.30 7.29 -2.58
N ALA A 64 14.11 7.87 -2.53
CA ALA A 64 12.88 7.18 -2.15
C ALA A 64 11.89 7.16 -3.31
N LEU A 65 11.18 6.04 -3.46
CA LEU A 65 10.07 5.86 -4.40
C LEU A 65 8.77 5.62 -3.63
N SER A 66 7.74 6.34 -3.99
CA SER A 66 6.37 6.14 -3.49
C SER A 66 5.42 5.93 -4.67
N GLU A 67 4.21 5.44 -4.43
CA GLU A 67 3.21 5.26 -5.50
C GLU A 67 3.02 6.57 -6.28
N ASN A 68 2.74 7.66 -5.56
CA ASN A 68 2.60 8.99 -6.14
C ASN A 68 3.12 10.07 -5.17
N ILE A 69 3.39 11.26 -5.70
CA ILE A 69 3.86 12.42 -4.93
C ILE A 69 3.08 13.70 -5.23
N ASP A 70 2.24 13.69 -6.25
CA ASP A 70 1.43 14.81 -6.69
C ASP A 70 0.08 14.85 -5.96
N SER A 71 -0.55 16.03 -5.96
CA SER A 71 -1.82 16.25 -5.28
C SER A 71 -3.01 15.97 -6.19
N ALA A 72 -3.98 15.21 -5.69
CA ALA A 72 -5.27 14.97 -6.32
C ALA A 72 -6.04 16.27 -6.63
N LYS A 73 -5.81 17.33 -5.86
CA LYS A 73 -6.44 18.65 -6.03
C LYS A 73 -6.36 19.16 -7.47
N VAL A 74 -5.17 19.02 -8.09
CA VAL A 74 -4.87 19.62 -9.41
C VAL A 74 -5.84 19.12 -10.48
N PHE A 75 -6.17 17.83 -10.48
CA PHE A 75 -7.01 17.27 -11.53
C PHE A 75 -8.49 17.07 -11.10
N ILE A 76 -8.80 16.94 -9.80
CA ILE A 76 -10.19 16.84 -9.35
C ILE A 76 -10.88 18.21 -9.53
N ASN A 77 -10.24 19.29 -9.10
CA ASN A 77 -10.89 20.62 -9.05
C ASN A 77 -11.15 21.24 -10.45
N ILE A 78 -10.59 20.67 -11.51
CA ILE A 78 -10.91 21.09 -12.90
C ILE A 78 -12.07 20.32 -13.52
N ARG A 79 -12.58 19.27 -12.88
CA ARG A 79 -13.70 18.46 -13.39
C ARG A 79 -15.03 19.21 -13.29
N LYS A 80 -16.02 18.72 -14.02
CA LYS A 80 -17.42 19.13 -13.85
C LYS A 80 -17.97 18.56 -12.55
N GLU A 81 -18.98 19.21 -12.02
CA GLU A 81 -19.73 18.70 -10.86
C GLU A 81 -20.39 17.36 -11.14
N ASN A 82 -20.45 16.52 -10.13
CA ASN A 82 -21.13 15.23 -10.19
C ASN A 82 -22.59 15.39 -9.78
N GLU A 83 -23.50 15.43 -10.75
CA GLU A 83 -24.93 15.61 -10.54
C GLU A 83 -25.56 14.55 -9.61
N ASN A 84 -24.96 13.35 -9.51
CA ASN A 84 -25.47 12.32 -8.60
C ASN A 84 -25.38 12.70 -7.12
N LEU A 85 -24.47 13.60 -6.77
CA LEU A 85 -24.32 14.08 -5.38
C LEU A 85 -25.52 14.94 -4.94
N LYS A 86 -26.27 15.54 -5.86
CA LYS A 86 -27.52 16.26 -5.57
C LYS A 86 -28.63 15.33 -5.06
N LYS A 87 -28.50 14.01 -5.26
CA LYS A 87 -29.44 12.98 -4.76
C LYS A 87 -29.16 12.59 -3.28
N LEU A 88 -28.10 13.11 -2.69
CA LEU A 88 -27.80 12.94 -1.27
C LEU A 88 -28.65 13.91 -0.45
N ASN A 89 -29.12 13.46 0.72
CA ASN A 89 -29.74 14.39 1.67
C ASN A 89 -28.65 15.24 2.37
N LYS A 90 -29.08 16.26 3.12
CA LYS A 90 -28.20 17.20 3.79
C LYS A 90 -27.22 16.50 4.75
N LEU A 91 -27.69 15.52 5.53
CA LEU A 91 -26.83 14.80 6.50
C LEU A 91 -25.79 13.94 5.79
N GLU A 92 -26.18 13.23 4.73
CA GLU A 92 -25.31 12.42 3.92
C GLU A 92 -24.19 13.27 3.29
N PHE A 93 -24.56 14.40 2.70
CA PHE A 93 -23.60 15.31 2.06
C PHE A 93 -22.64 15.95 3.07
N GLU A 94 -23.13 16.40 4.21
CA GLU A 94 -22.27 16.95 5.30
C GLU A 94 -21.32 15.89 5.89
N THR A 95 -21.74 14.64 5.95
CA THR A 95 -20.86 13.55 6.38
C THR A 95 -19.68 13.40 5.40
N ILE A 96 -19.95 13.39 4.10
CA ILE A 96 -18.90 13.29 3.08
C ILE A 96 -17.97 14.51 3.16
N LYS A 97 -18.53 15.71 3.24
CA LYS A 97 -17.77 16.95 3.29
C LYS A 97 -16.80 17.01 4.49
N LYS A 98 -17.15 16.41 5.61
CA LYS A 98 -16.28 16.32 6.80
C LYS A 98 -15.10 15.36 6.62
N ILE A 99 -15.23 14.35 5.78
CA ILE A 99 -14.20 13.31 5.62
C ILE A 99 -13.29 13.52 4.42
N VAL A 100 -13.74 14.28 3.41
CA VAL A 100 -12.92 14.68 2.24
C VAL A 100 -12.00 15.81 2.65
N PRO A 101 -10.71 15.79 2.27
CA PRO A 101 -9.79 16.89 2.54
C PRO A 101 -10.32 18.23 1.99
N SER A 102 -10.25 19.29 2.80
CA SER A 102 -10.84 20.61 2.47
C SER A 102 -10.27 21.28 1.21
N TYR A 103 -9.10 20.84 0.75
CA TYR A 103 -8.48 21.35 -0.48
C TYR A 103 -9.03 20.67 -1.75
N VAL A 104 -9.88 19.65 -1.63
CA VAL A 104 -10.54 18.94 -2.74
C VAL A 104 -12.00 19.36 -2.80
N ASP A 105 -12.48 19.73 -3.97
CA ASP A 105 -13.90 20.02 -4.19
C ASP A 105 -14.70 18.71 -4.25
N VAL A 106 -15.42 18.43 -3.17
CA VAL A 106 -16.23 17.22 -3.04
C VAL A 106 -17.28 17.08 -4.16
N ASN A 107 -17.82 18.21 -4.66
CA ASN A 107 -18.83 18.17 -5.72
C ASN A 107 -18.30 17.60 -7.05
N LYS A 108 -16.98 17.56 -7.22
CA LYS A 108 -16.31 17.09 -8.44
C LYS A 108 -15.77 15.66 -8.33
N MET A 109 -15.98 15.02 -7.20
CA MET A 109 -15.56 13.63 -6.98
C MET A 109 -16.57 12.63 -7.54
N SER A 110 -16.07 11.50 -8.04
CA SER A 110 -16.95 10.40 -8.46
C SER A 110 -17.49 9.65 -7.25
N LEU A 111 -18.59 8.91 -7.45
CA LEU A 111 -19.15 8.04 -6.40
C LEU A 111 -18.13 6.97 -5.97
N ARG A 112 -17.34 6.42 -6.90
CA ARG A 112 -16.30 5.41 -6.61
C ARG A 112 -15.20 5.96 -5.72
N GLU A 113 -14.72 7.15 -6.01
CA GLU A 113 -13.70 7.85 -5.19
C GLU A 113 -14.21 8.11 -3.78
N LEU A 114 -15.45 8.55 -3.64
CA LEU A 114 -16.09 8.77 -2.34
C LEU A 114 -16.27 7.46 -1.56
N ILE A 115 -16.64 6.37 -2.23
CA ILE A 115 -16.73 5.04 -1.62
C ILE A 115 -15.37 4.62 -1.04
N VAL A 116 -14.27 4.81 -1.77
CA VAL A 116 -12.91 4.50 -1.28
C VAL A 116 -12.57 5.33 -0.03
N ILE A 117 -12.88 6.63 -0.04
CA ILE A 117 -12.61 7.50 1.12
C ILE A 117 -13.42 7.06 2.34
N ILE A 118 -14.71 6.74 2.14
CA ILE A 118 -15.57 6.27 3.25
C ILE A 118 -15.08 4.94 3.80
N ASP A 119 -14.69 4.00 2.95
CA ASP A 119 -14.13 2.71 3.40
C ASP A 119 -12.88 2.93 4.27
N GLY A 120 -12.02 3.85 3.87
CA GLY A 120 -10.88 4.25 4.69
C GLY A 120 -11.28 4.86 6.04
N LYS A 121 -12.33 5.68 6.09
CA LYS A 121 -12.84 6.25 7.34
C LYS A 121 -13.51 5.22 8.24
N ILE A 122 -14.24 4.26 7.66
CA ILE A 122 -14.82 3.11 8.37
C ILE A 122 -13.69 2.29 9.01
N THR A 123 -12.66 1.95 8.25
CA THR A 123 -11.48 1.24 8.76
C THR A 123 -10.81 2.01 9.90
N THR A 124 -10.61 3.32 9.73
CA THR A 124 -10.03 4.18 10.77
C THR A 124 -10.89 4.20 12.03
N LYS A 125 -12.21 4.35 11.89
CA LYS A 125 -13.14 4.45 13.04
C LYS A 125 -13.19 3.16 13.85
N PHE A 126 -13.29 2.01 13.17
CA PHE A 126 -13.65 0.75 13.83
C PHE A 126 -12.47 -0.21 14.03
N CYS A 127 -11.39 -0.08 13.25
CA CYS A 127 -10.25 -1.02 13.30
C CYS A 127 -9.01 -0.46 13.96
N LEU A 128 -8.85 0.87 14.02
CA LEU A 128 -7.68 1.47 14.66
C LEU A 128 -7.90 1.65 16.16
N THR A 129 -6.82 1.47 16.94
CA THR A 129 -6.78 1.80 18.37
C THR A 129 -6.82 3.31 18.56
N GLU A 130 -7.18 3.77 19.75
CA GLU A 130 -7.20 5.22 20.07
C GLU A 130 -5.82 5.86 19.86
N LYS A 131 -4.73 5.15 20.21
CA LYS A 131 -3.36 5.60 19.94
C LYS A 131 -3.10 5.80 18.44
N GLU A 132 -3.49 4.85 17.59
CA GLU A 132 -3.31 4.95 16.14
C GLU A 132 -4.15 6.05 15.49
N LYS A 133 -5.33 6.34 16.05
CA LYS A 133 -6.20 7.44 15.61
C LYS A 133 -5.60 8.83 15.86
N THR A 134 -4.65 8.96 16.80
CA THR A 134 -3.96 10.24 17.07
C THR A 134 -2.92 10.59 15.99
N ASP A 135 -2.55 9.66 15.12
CA ASP A 135 -1.62 9.93 14.03
C ASP A 135 -2.22 10.92 13.02
N THR A 136 -1.63 12.10 12.93
CA THR A 136 -2.07 13.15 12.00
C THR A 136 -1.72 12.85 10.55
N LEU A 137 -0.64 12.10 10.33
CA LEU A 137 -0.20 11.63 9.02
C LEU A 137 -0.31 10.12 8.94
N LYS A 138 -0.86 9.64 7.85
CA LYS A 138 -0.87 8.24 7.48
C LYS A 138 0.54 7.78 7.09
N MET A 139 0.76 6.46 7.04
CA MET A 139 2.08 5.87 6.87
C MET A 139 2.81 6.43 5.65
N ASP A 140 2.18 6.40 4.49
CA ASP A 140 2.78 6.89 3.24
C ASP A 140 3.07 8.40 3.30
N ASP A 141 2.15 9.20 3.83
CA ASP A 141 2.33 10.64 3.96
C ASP A 141 3.42 10.99 4.97
N TYR A 142 3.54 10.20 6.05
CA TYR A 142 4.63 10.35 7.00
C TYR A 142 5.99 10.02 6.35
N LEU A 143 6.09 8.93 5.58
CA LEU A 143 7.31 8.55 4.86
C LEU A 143 7.70 9.60 3.82
N LYS A 144 6.73 10.15 3.06
CA LYS A 144 6.97 11.26 2.13
C LYS A 144 7.51 12.48 2.85
N LYS A 145 6.84 12.90 3.93
CA LYS A 145 7.30 14.03 4.75
C LYS A 145 8.68 13.78 5.33
N TYR A 146 8.92 12.59 5.89
CA TYR A 146 10.23 12.21 6.45
C TYR A 146 11.33 12.28 5.38
N SER A 147 11.05 11.83 4.16
CA SER A 147 11.99 11.93 3.03
C SER A 147 12.34 13.38 2.71
N ILE A 148 11.33 14.26 2.63
CA ILE A 148 11.52 15.69 2.38
C ILE A 148 12.32 16.36 3.51
N ASP A 149 11.95 16.11 4.77
CA ASP A 149 12.59 16.69 5.95
C ASP A 149 14.06 16.26 6.11
N ASN A 150 14.45 15.12 5.53
CA ASN A 150 15.83 14.60 5.55
C ASN A 150 16.55 14.77 4.18
N GLU A 151 16.03 15.60 3.28
CA GLU A 151 16.62 15.91 1.97
C GLU A 151 16.83 14.67 1.06
N ILE A 152 16.03 13.61 1.27
CA ILE A 152 16.06 12.42 0.44
C ILE A 152 15.24 12.69 -0.82
N LYS A 153 15.87 12.52 -1.99
CA LYS A 153 15.17 12.69 -3.27
C LYS A 153 13.96 11.76 -3.33
N LEU A 154 12.78 12.31 -3.56
CA LEU A 154 11.53 11.56 -3.61
C LEU A 154 10.95 11.56 -5.04
N LEU A 155 10.58 10.38 -5.55
CA LEU A 155 9.93 10.20 -6.85
C LEU A 155 8.63 9.41 -6.70
N GLY A 156 7.63 9.76 -7.51
CA GLY A 156 6.41 8.96 -7.67
C GLY A 156 6.59 7.88 -8.73
N LEU A 157 6.07 6.70 -8.51
CA LEU A 157 6.02 5.61 -9.49
C LEU A 157 5.02 5.93 -10.60
N GLU A 158 3.92 6.60 -10.23
CA GLU A 158 2.88 7.06 -11.14
C GLU A 158 2.36 8.45 -10.73
N GLN A 159 1.49 9.03 -11.55
CA GLN A 159 0.74 10.24 -11.19
C GLN A 159 -0.54 9.85 -10.46
N THR A 160 -0.95 10.64 -9.48
CA THR A 160 -2.22 10.46 -8.74
C THR A 160 -3.43 10.38 -9.69
N LYS A 161 -3.42 11.12 -10.80
CA LYS A 161 -4.45 11.03 -11.84
C LYS A 161 -4.65 9.60 -12.36
N GLN A 162 -3.57 8.87 -12.61
CA GLN A 162 -3.62 7.49 -13.11
C GLN A 162 -4.29 6.55 -12.09
N THR A 163 -3.98 6.70 -10.79
CA THR A 163 -4.64 5.95 -9.72
C THR A 163 -6.15 6.18 -9.72
N PHE A 164 -6.59 7.43 -9.84
CA PHE A 164 -8.01 7.77 -9.84
C PHE A 164 -8.73 7.30 -11.11
N GLU A 165 -8.07 7.32 -12.26
CA GLU A 165 -8.61 6.74 -13.49
C GLU A 165 -8.80 5.23 -13.35
N LEU A 166 -7.83 4.52 -12.73
CA LEU A 166 -7.97 3.09 -12.45
C LEU A 166 -9.11 2.80 -11.48
N ILE A 167 -9.28 3.59 -10.41
CA ILE A 167 -10.40 3.47 -9.47
C ILE A 167 -11.72 3.62 -10.23
N ASN A 168 -11.85 4.66 -11.05
CA ASN A 168 -13.09 4.94 -11.76
C ASN A 168 -13.45 3.89 -12.82
N ASN A 169 -12.43 3.28 -13.44
CA ASN A 169 -12.65 2.29 -14.49
C ASN A 169 -12.83 0.85 -13.97
N ASN A 170 -12.25 0.51 -12.80
CA ASN A 170 -12.21 -0.87 -12.35
C ASN A 170 -13.01 -1.13 -11.07
N LEU A 171 -13.07 -0.18 -10.11
CA LEU A 171 -13.80 -0.38 -8.87
C LEU A 171 -15.31 -0.45 -9.16
N TYR A 172 -15.95 -1.53 -8.74
CA TYR A 172 -17.36 -1.81 -9.05
C TYR A 172 -17.67 -1.74 -10.56
N SER A 173 -16.77 -2.28 -11.37
CA SER A 173 -16.95 -2.39 -12.83
C SER A 173 -18.32 -3.02 -13.16
N GLY A 174 -19.05 -2.41 -14.09
CA GLY A 174 -20.40 -2.84 -14.47
C GLY A 174 -21.55 -2.35 -13.56
N PHE A 175 -21.26 -1.63 -12.46
CA PHE A 175 -22.32 -1.03 -11.64
C PHE A 175 -22.75 0.34 -12.21
N VAL A 176 -24.08 0.49 -12.36
CA VAL A 176 -24.69 1.77 -12.74
C VAL A 176 -24.63 2.77 -11.59
N GLU A 177 -24.69 4.07 -11.91
CA GLU A 177 -24.54 5.16 -10.94
C GLU A 177 -25.53 5.09 -9.76
N ASP A 178 -26.78 4.70 -9.99
CA ASP A 178 -27.77 4.57 -8.91
C ASP A 178 -27.40 3.45 -7.92
N LYS A 179 -26.81 2.35 -8.39
CA LYS A 179 -26.30 1.29 -7.52
C LYS A 179 -25.10 1.77 -6.69
N LEU A 180 -24.20 2.52 -7.31
CA LEU A 180 -23.05 3.15 -6.61
C LEU A 180 -23.52 4.16 -5.57
N LEU A 181 -24.53 4.97 -5.89
CA LEU A 181 -25.12 5.92 -4.95
C LEU A 181 -25.73 5.20 -3.73
N ASN A 182 -26.44 4.09 -3.95
CA ASN A 182 -27.00 3.30 -2.84
C ASN A 182 -25.90 2.67 -1.97
N ILE A 183 -24.79 2.21 -2.56
CA ILE A 183 -23.60 1.74 -1.82
C ILE A 183 -23.03 2.88 -0.97
N LEU A 184 -22.84 4.05 -1.57
CA LEU A 184 -22.33 5.23 -0.88
C LEU A 184 -23.22 5.59 0.33
N LYS A 185 -24.54 5.68 0.15
CA LYS A 185 -25.51 5.95 1.22
C LYS A 185 -25.45 4.91 2.33
N SER A 186 -25.39 3.63 2.00
CA SER A 186 -25.27 2.55 2.98
C SER A 186 -23.99 2.66 3.81
N LYS A 187 -22.87 3.01 3.17
CA LYS A 187 -21.59 3.21 3.86
C LYS A 187 -21.59 4.47 4.75
N ILE A 188 -22.28 5.53 4.35
CA ILE A 188 -22.48 6.74 5.18
C ILE A 188 -23.27 6.37 6.45
N ILE A 189 -24.36 5.63 6.30
CA ILE A 189 -25.16 5.15 7.43
C ILE A 189 -24.31 4.30 8.36
N PHE A 190 -23.53 3.37 7.81
CA PHE A 190 -22.63 2.51 8.59
C PHE A 190 -21.56 3.32 9.31
N LEU A 191 -20.91 4.29 8.65
CA LEU A 191 -19.92 5.17 9.27
C LEU A 191 -20.50 5.94 10.45
N ASN A 192 -21.76 6.38 10.39
CA ASN A 192 -22.42 7.12 11.44
C ASN A 192 -23.05 6.24 12.55
N SER A 193 -23.02 4.91 12.39
CA SER A 193 -23.53 3.98 13.40
C SER A 193 -22.49 3.67 14.48
N ASP A 194 -22.97 3.12 15.60
CA ASP A 194 -22.11 2.58 16.66
C ASP A 194 -21.82 1.08 16.49
N LYS A 195 -22.24 0.49 15.35
CA LYS A 195 -22.05 -0.94 15.07
C LYS A 195 -20.58 -1.23 14.79
N GLN A 196 -20.02 -2.20 15.52
CA GLN A 196 -18.62 -2.62 15.42
C GLN A 196 -18.41 -3.92 14.63
N ASN A 197 -19.43 -4.39 13.92
CA ASN A 197 -19.34 -5.67 13.20
C ASN A 197 -18.64 -5.47 11.84
N ILE A 198 -17.32 -5.26 11.90
CA ILE A 198 -16.45 -5.10 10.73
C ILE A 198 -15.27 -6.08 10.83
N ASN A 199 -14.86 -6.63 9.71
CA ASN A 199 -13.66 -7.44 9.65
C ASN A 199 -12.40 -6.56 9.66
N CYS A 200 -11.64 -6.60 10.75
CA CYS A 200 -10.38 -5.88 10.92
C CYS A 200 -9.13 -6.78 10.77
N SER A 201 -9.29 -7.98 10.18
CA SER A 201 -8.20 -8.97 10.08
C SER A 201 -6.93 -8.41 9.44
N ILE A 202 -7.06 -7.66 8.35
CA ILE A 202 -5.93 -7.05 7.63
C ILE A 202 -5.16 -6.08 8.54
N VAL A 203 -5.86 -5.24 9.31
CA VAL A 203 -5.22 -4.32 10.26
C VAL A 203 -4.50 -5.09 11.35
N SER A 204 -5.14 -6.13 11.89
CA SER A 204 -4.58 -6.98 12.94
C SER A 204 -3.36 -7.75 12.44
N GLU A 205 -3.42 -8.29 11.23
CA GLU A 205 -2.32 -8.98 10.56
C GLU A 205 -1.14 -8.02 10.37
N TYR A 206 -1.36 -6.83 9.83
CA TYR A 206 -0.29 -5.86 9.63
C TYR A 206 0.37 -5.40 10.95
N ARG A 207 -0.39 -5.29 12.05
CA ARG A 207 0.17 -4.98 13.38
C ARG A 207 1.14 -6.04 13.87
N THR A 208 0.95 -7.30 13.48
CA THR A 208 1.91 -8.36 13.79
C THR A 208 3.20 -8.27 12.96
N LYS A 209 3.26 -7.31 12.02
CA LYS A 209 4.37 -7.07 11.08
C LYS A 209 4.62 -8.27 10.18
N LYS A 210 3.62 -9.11 10.01
CA LYS A 210 3.64 -10.33 9.22
C LYS A 210 2.49 -10.31 8.23
N HIS A 211 2.75 -10.83 7.05
CA HIS A 211 1.77 -11.05 6.01
C HIS A 211 2.04 -12.40 5.35
N LEU A 212 1.00 -13.19 5.12
CA LEU A 212 1.13 -14.48 4.45
C LEU A 212 1.17 -14.26 2.94
N PHE A 213 2.36 -14.11 2.40
CA PHE A 213 2.57 -13.94 0.97
C PHE A 213 2.21 -15.21 0.19
N ASN A 214 1.62 -15.03 -0.98
CA ASN A 214 1.26 -16.13 -1.87
C ASN A 214 1.89 -15.93 -3.27
N PHE A 215 3.18 -16.19 -3.37
CA PHE A 215 3.95 -16.03 -4.60
C PHE A 215 3.64 -17.06 -5.70
N SER A 216 2.83 -18.08 -5.41
CA SER A 216 2.43 -19.09 -6.42
C SER A 216 1.18 -18.69 -7.20
N ARG A 217 0.40 -17.72 -6.72
CA ARG A 217 -0.89 -17.31 -7.28
C ARG A 217 -0.82 -15.94 -7.93
N GLU A 218 -1.50 -15.77 -9.06
CA GLU A 218 -1.68 -14.44 -9.66
C GLU A 218 -2.72 -13.63 -8.88
N SER A 219 -2.49 -12.32 -8.78
CA SER A 219 -3.48 -11.41 -8.21
C SER A 219 -4.76 -11.39 -9.04
N GLN A 220 -5.90 -11.37 -8.38
CA GLN A 220 -7.20 -11.13 -9.03
C GLN A 220 -7.47 -9.62 -9.21
N GLU A 221 -6.66 -8.78 -8.58
CA GLU A 221 -6.80 -7.32 -8.60
C GLU A 221 -6.07 -6.72 -9.80
N LYS A 222 -6.80 -6.51 -10.91
CA LYS A 222 -6.24 -5.89 -12.13
C LYS A 222 -5.53 -4.56 -11.84
N MET A 223 -6.03 -3.78 -10.87
CA MET A 223 -5.43 -2.52 -10.47
C MET A 223 -4.01 -2.71 -9.93
N ILE A 224 -3.76 -3.76 -9.15
CA ILE A 224 -2.43 -4.07 -8.59
C ILE A 224 -1.50 -4.58 -9.70
N THR A 225 -1.93 -5.60 -10.44
CA THR A 225 -1.13 -6.23 -11.49
C THR A 225 -0.67 -5.24 -12.56
N LEU A 226 -1.56 -4.41 -13.09
CA LEU A 226 -1.24 -3.44 -14.13
C LEU A 226 -0.24 -2.39 -13.63
N ARG A 227 -0.42 -1.91 -12.41
CA ARG A 227 0.47 -0.92 -11.80
C ARG A 227 1.85 -1.51 -11.55
N ASN A 228 1.95 -2.72 -11.01
CA ASN A 228 3.22 -3.42 -10.80
C ASN A 228 4.01 -3.56 -12.09
N LYS A 229 3.36 -3.98 -13.19
CA LYS A 229 3.98 -4.10 -14.51
C LYS A 229 4.51 -2.78 -15.05
N ASN A 230 3.79 -1.68 -14.79
CA ASN A 230 4.19 -0.34 -15.20
C ASN A 230 5.33 0.22 -14.34
N TRP A 231 5.44 -0.20 -13.08
CA TRP A 231 6.40 0.33 -12.13
C TRP A 231 7.74 -0.39 -12.11
N ILE A 232 7.75 -1.69 -12.43
CA ILE A 232 8.90 -2.55 -12.19
C ILE A 232 10.18 -2.10 -12.89
N ASP A 233 10.09 -1.58 -14.12
CA ASP A 233 11.25 -1.08 -14.85
C ASP A 233 11.79 0.21 -14.24
N LYS A 234 10.92 1.07 -13.74
CA LYS A 234 11.31 2.29 -13.04
C LYS A 234 11.96 1.99 -11.69
N ILE A 235 11.45 0.99 -10.95
CA ILE A 235 12.03 0.52 -9.70
C ILE A 235 13.42 -0.05 -9.94
N ASP A 236 13.56 -0.98 -10.88
CA ASP A 236 14.82 -1.61 -11.28
C ASP A 236 15.86 -0.53 -11.65
N LYS A 237 15.54 0.34 -12.62
CA LYS A 237 16.39 1.44 -13.04
C LYS A 237 16.83 2.33 -11.86
N THR A 238 15.88 2.67 -10.97
CA THR A 238 16.19 3.55 -9.84
C THR A 238 17.17 2.88 -8.87
N ILE A 239 17.02 1.60 -8.57
CA ILE A 239 17.96 0.87 -7.71
C ILE A 239 19.34 0.83 -8.36
N GLN A 240 19.43 0.50 -9.67
CA GLN A 240 20.70 0.38 -10.37
C GLN A 240 21.46 1.72 -10.47
N GLU A 241 20.76 2.83 -10.69
CA GLU A 241 21.39 4.13 -10.86
C GLU A 241 21.79 4.81 -9.53
N ASN A 242 21.15 4.46 -8.40
CA ASN A 242 21.33 5.20 -7.15
C ASN A 242 22.04 4.41 -6.05
N LYS A 243 22.46 3.16 -6.28
CA LYS A 243 23.14 2.28 -5.31
C LYS A 243 22.30 1.89 -4.10
N LYS A 244 21.58 2.86 -3.48
CA LYS A 244 20.71 2.66 -2.32
C LYS A 244 19.38 3.35 -2.57
N ALA A 245 18.31 2.58 -2.71
CA ALA A 245 16.96 3.08 -2.91
C ALA A 245 16.02 2.58 -1.81
N PHE A 246 15.02 3.39 -1.44
CA PHE A 246 13.95 2.99 -0.56
C PHE A 246 12.62 3.07 -1.32
N ILE A 247 11.86 1.99 -1.36
CA ILE A 247 10.59 1.88 -2.06
C ILE A 247 9.48 1.62 -1.04
N PHE A 248 8.42 2.41 -1.05
CA PHE A 248 7.26 2.18 -0.21
C PHE A 248 5.98 2.26 -1.02
N VAL A 249 5.24 1.16 -1.00
CA VAL A 249 4.01 0.95 -1.77
C VAL A 249 3.04 0.12 -0.93
N GLY A 250 1.75 0.17 -1.22
CA GLY A 250 0.76 -0.64 -0.52
C GLY A 250 1.15 -2.13 -0.49
N LEU A 251 0.95 -2.79 0.65
CA LEU A 251 1.41 -4.15 0.93
C LEU A 251 1.06 -5.16 -0.19
N TYR A 252 -0.14 -5.09 -0.72
CA TYR A 252 -0.58 -6.00 -1.78
C TYR A 252 0.17 -5.85 -3.11
N HIS A 253 0.90 -4.75 -3.32
CA HIS A 253 1.82 -4.63 -4.46
C HIS A 253 3.04 -5.54 -4.35
N LEU A 254 3.36 -6.03 -3.14
CA LEU A 254 4.48 -6.95 -2.92
C LEU A 254 4.08 -8.42 -3.06
N ASP A 255 2.79 -8.73 -2.84
CA ASP A 255 2.24 -10.09 -2.81
C ASP A 255 1.99 -10.64 -4.23
N PHE A 256 1.76 -11.95 -4.30
CA PHE A 256 1.46 -12.71 -5.51
C PHE A 256 2.63 -12.90 -6.49
N LYS A 257 2.42 -13.75 -7.48
CA LYS A 257 3.37 -14.06 -8.55
C LYS A 257 3.72 -12.85 -9.43
N ASP A 258 2.78 -11.91 -9.56
CA ASP A 258 2.91 -10.65 -10.28
C ASP A 258 3.17 -9.45 -9.34
N GLY A 259 3.54 -9.74 -8.08
CA GLY A 259 3.99 -8.76 -7.10
C GLY A 259 5.41 -8.24 -7.37
N ILE A 260 5.72 -7.07 -6.83
CA ILE A 260 7.02 -6.41 -7.04
C ILE A 260 8.19 -7.29 -6.61
N LEU A 261 8.04 -8.07 -5.52
CA LEU A 261 9.11 -8.96 -5.04
C LEU A 261 9.44 -10.04 -6.09
N GLU A 262 8.43 -10.75 -6.60
CA GLU A 262 8.65 -11.79 -7.61
C GLU A 262 9.07 -11.18 -8.97
N LEU A 263 8.57 -10.00 -9.33
CA LEU A 263 9.02 -9.30 -10.54
C LEU A 263 10.49 -8.90 -10.45
N LEU A 264 10.98 -8.44 -9.29
CA LEU A 264 12.40 -8.15 -9.07
C LEU A 264 13.25 -9.42 -9.06
N LYS A 265 12.76 -10.50 -8.44
CA LYS A 265 13.43 -11.80 -8.48
C LYS A 265 13.61 -12.29 -9.92
N ASN A 266 12.60 -12.14 -10.78
CA ASN A 266 12.67 -12.46 -12.20
C ASN A 266 13.66 -11.56 -12.96
N LYS A 267 13.98 -10.37 -12.44
CA LYS A 267 15.04 -9.48 -12.94
C LYS A 267 16.43 -9.80 -12.37
N GLY A 268 16.56 -10.87 -11.58
CA GLY A 268 17.85 -11.34 -11.03
C GLY A 268 18.23 -10.71 -9.69
N TYR A 269 17.30 -10.09 -8.97
CA TYR A 269 17.55 -9.63 -7.59
C TYR A 269 17.54 -10.81 -6.61
N ASN A 270 18.46 -10.77 -5.63
CA ASN A 270 18.32 -11.53 -4.39
C ASN A 270 17.33 -10.80 -3.48
N ILE A 271 16.40 -11.54 -2.88
CA ILE A 271 15.32 -11.01 -2.05
C ILE A 271 15.48 -11.55 -0.63
N GLU A 272 15.65 -10.66 0.34
CA GLU A 272 15.86 -10.99 1.76
C GLU A 272 14.83 -10.30 2.64
N GLU A 273 14.23 -11.05 3.53
CA GLU A 273 13.28 -10.55 4.51
C GLU A 273 14.01 -9.78 5.62
N ILE A 274 13.50 -8.61 6.00
CA ILE A 274 13.96 -7.88 7.19
C ILE A 274 12.90 -8.04 8.28
N GLN A 275 13.27 -8.70 9.37
CA GLN A 275 12.39 -8.86 10.51
C GLN A 275 12.19 -7.53 11.24
N LEU A 276 10.95 -7.21 11.56
CA LEU A 276 10.56 -6.08 12.38
C LEU A 276 10.30 -6.56 13.81
N ASN A 277 10.81 -5.81 14.78
CA ASN A 277 10.72 -6.14 16.22
C ASN A 277 9.35 -5.82 16.83
#